data_9db2d029414a96ebf530064e1514bedc
#
_entry.id   9db2d029414a96ebf530064e1514bedc
#
_cell.length_a   1.000
_cell.length_b   1.000
_cell.length_c   1.000
_cell.angle_alpha   90.00
_cell.angle_beta   90.00
_cell.angle_gamma   90.00
#
_symmetry.space_group_name_H-M   'P 1'
#
loop_
_entity.id
_entity.type
_entity.pdbx_description
1 polymer ?
#
loop_
_entity_poly.entity_id
_entity_poly.type
_entity_poly.pdbx_seq_one_letter_code
_entity_poly.pdbx_strand_id
1 'polypeptide(L)'
;MVTGMRQRGDHADPSLLELADESAIRELIDAYADCADRRDVAGQMALFTEDTELVVFAGGMNSEPTKRFRGRAALAPVFDELKSYRATMHFNGQSCTRIDDPRASAVTYCQVHELGVDEKPPGSLKTVRSLTITAIRYLDSFVKSNGKWLIRQRQVVVDWTETRPL
;
A
#
# COMPACT_ATOMS: atom_id res chain seq x y z
N MET A 1 -27.66 -13.79 -27.19
CA MET A 1 -28.53 -13.08 -26.22
C MET A 1 -27.72 -12.83 -24.97
N VAL A 2 -27.23 -11.60 -24.81
CA VAL A 2 -26.52 -11.16 -23.60
C VAL A 2 -27.46 -10.21 -22.90
N THR A 3 -28.02 -10.64 -21.79
CA THR A 3 -28.84 -9.77 -20.95
C THR A 3 -28.45 -10.06 -19.49
N GLY A 4 -27.60 -9.24 -18.95
CA GLY A 4 -27.22 -9.26 -17.55
C GLY A 4 -26.76 -7.87 -17.14
N MET A 5 -27.62 -6.86 -17.37
CA MET A 5 -27.46 -5.56 -16.71
C MET A 5 -27.63 -5.79 -15.22
N ARG A 6 -26.53 -5.69 -14.47
CA ARG A 6 -26.60 -5.56 -13.02
C ARG A 6 -27.39 -4.30 -12.72
N GLN A 7 -28.55 -4.47 -12.10
CA GLN A 7 -29.30 -3.37 -11.51
C GLN A 7 -28.37 -2.66 -10.52
N ARG A 8 -28.20 -1.36 -10.70
CA ARG A 8 -27.66 -0.47 -9.66
C ARG A 8 -28.69 -0.50 -8.54
N GLY A 9 -28.34 -1.14 -7.41
CA GLY A 9 -29.14 -1.03 -6.21
C GLY A 9 -29.29 0.44 -5.80
N ASP A 10 -30.38 0.80 -5.16
CA ASP A 10 -30.67 2.09 -4.58
C ASP A 10 -29.46 2.55 -3.75
N HIS A 11 -28.65 3.42 -4.34
CA HIS A 11 -27.64 4.15 -3.61
C HIS A 11 -28.37 5.34 -2.98
N ALA A 12 -28.76 5.20 -1.72
CA ALA A 12 -29.07 6.37 -0.91
C ALA A 12 -27.86 7.33 -1.02
N ASP A 13 -28.12 8.61 -1.15
CA ASP A 13 -27.04 9.61 -1.16
C ASP A 13 -26.21 9.45 0.12
N PRO A 14 -24.88 9.27 0.02
CA PRO A 14 -24.03 9.11 1.18
C PRO A 14 -24.18 10.33 2.09
N SER A 15 -24.24 10.10 3.39
CA SER A 15 -24.25 11.20 4.35
C SER A 15 -22.94 11.99 4.27
N LEU A 16 -22.96 13.26 4.71
CA LEU A 16 -21.72 14.06 4.78
C LEU A 16 -20.63 13.39 5.66
N LEU A 17 -21.05 12.61 6.65
CA LEU A 17 -20.12 11.87 7.51
C LEU A 17 -19.47 10.72 6.77
N GLU A 18 -20.21 9.99 5.95
CA GLU A 18 -19.66 8.92 5.10
C GLU A 18 -18.66 9.46 4.09
N LEU A 19 -18.98 10.59 3.44
CA LEU A 19 -18.05 11.26 2.50
C LEU A 19 -16.77 11.74 3.21
N ALA A 20 -16.90 12.28 4.43
CA ALA A 20 -15.76 12.69 5.23
C ALA A 20 -14.87 11.50 5.62
N ASP A 21 -15.47 10.36 5.97
CA ASP A 21 -14.75 9.15 6.30
C ASP A 21 -14.07 8.52 5.06
N GLU A 22 -14.72 8.52 3.91
CA GLU A 22 -14.09 8.10 2.64
C GLU A 22 -12.87 8.96 2.30
N SER A 23 -12.99 10.29 2.43
CA SER A 23 -11.87 11.22 2.22
C SER A 23 -10.74 10.95 3.20
N ALA A 24 -11.04 10.78 4.49
CA ALA A 24 -10.04 10.52 5.52
C ALA A 24 -9.29 9.19 5.31
N ILE A 25 -10.00 8.14 4.87
CA ILE A 25 -9.36 6.86 4.53
C ILE A 25 -8.48 7.01 3.28
N ARG A 26 -8.93 7.76 2.27
CA ARG A 26 -8.11 8.02 1.08
C ARG A 26 -6.85 8.80 1.43
N GLU A 27 -6.98 9.84 2.25
CA GLU A 27 -5.84 10.61 2.76
C GLU A 27 -4.86 9.74 3.55
N LEU A 28 -5.35 8.80 4.36
CA LEU A 28 -4.52 7.84 5.10
C LEU A 28 -3.72 6.92 4.15
N ILE A 29 -4.35 6.42 3.08
CA ILE A 29 -3.70 5.58 2.07
C ILE A 29 -2.61 6.38 1.32
N ASP A 30 -2.91 7.64 0.96
CA ASP A 30 -1.98 8.50 0.24
C ASP A 30 -0.84 8.98 1.16
N ALA A 31 -1.11 9.23 2.45
CA ALA A 31 -0.08 9.56 3.44
C ALA A 31 0.92 8.40 3.64
N TYR A 32 0.46 7.14 3.56
CA TYR A 32 1.38 5.99 3.60
C TYR A 32 2.38 6.03 2.43
N ALA A 33 1.91 6.29 1.21
CA ALA A 33 2.75 6.40 0.03
C ALA A 33 3.76 7.58 0.15
N ASP A 34 3.28 8.75 0.57
CA ASP A 34 4.12 9.93 0.77
C ASP A 34 5.20 9.71 1.83
N CYS A 35 4.86 9.13 2.99
CA CYS A 35 5.84 8.79 4.03
C CYS A 35 6.89 7.80 3.52
N ALA A 36 6.48 6.77 2.75
CA ALA A 36 7.38 5.80 2.16
C ALA A 36 8.39 6.47 1.23
N ASP A 37 7.92 7.33 0.33
CA ASP A 37 8.77 7.99 -0.67
C ASP A 37 9.71 9.03 -0.05
N ARG A 38 9.29 9.68 1.03
CA ARG A 38 10.14 10.60 1.82
C ARG A 38 11.05 9.90 2.84
N ARG A 39 10.96 8.57 3.00
CA ARG A 39 11.70 7.81 4.02
C ARG A 39 11.33 8.23 5.45
N ASP A 40 10.12 8.70 5.65
CA ASP A 40 9.57 9.06 6.97
C ASP A 40 9.01 7.81 7.66
N VAL A 41 9.91 6.99 8.19
CA VAL A 41 9.56 5.74 8.89
C VAL A 41 8.63 6.02 10.08
N ALA A 42 8.88 7.09 10.84
CA ALA A 42 8.07 7.43 12.01
C ALA A 42 6.65 7.85 11.60
N GLY A 43 6.52 8.71 10.59
CA GLY A 43 5.25 9.09 10.01
C GLY A 43 4.48 7.89 9.46
N GLN A 44 5.16 7.02 8.71
CA GLN A 44 4.55 5.81 8.14
C GLN A 44 4.04 4.85 9.23
N MET A 45 4.82 4.63 10.30
CA MET A 45 4.40 3.82 11.45
C MET A 45 3.20 4.41 12.18
N ALA A 46 3.10 5.74 12.31
CA ALA A 46 2.01 6.41 13.00
C ALA A 46 0.63 6.22 12.34
N LEU A 47 0.59 5.76 11.09
CA LEU A 47 -0.63 5.45 10.36
C LEU A 47 -1.27 4.12 10.77
N PHE A 48 -0.56 3.31 11.56
CA PHE A 48 -1.00 1.98 11.97
C PHE A 48 -1.42 1.93 13.44
N THR A 49 -2.30 0.98 13.78
CA THR A 49 -2.60 0.66 15.18
C THR A 49 -1.40 -0.01 15.85
N GLU A 50 -1.35 0.01 17.20
CA GLU A 50 -0.26 -0.63 17.96
C GLU A 50 -0.20 -2.14 17.71
N ASP A 51 -1.37 -2.79 17.58
CA ASP A 51 -1.54 -4.22 17.39
C ASP A 51 -1.68 -4.62 15.91
N THR A 52 -1.23 -3.77 15.00
CA THR A 52 -1.35 -3.99 13.55
C THR A 52 -0.70 -5.29 13.07
N GLU A 53 -1.15 -5.81 11.95
CA GLU A 53 -0.51 -6.89 11.21
C GLU A 53 -0.28 -6.48 9.76
N LEU A 54 0.96 -6.68 9.26
CA LEU A 54 1.30 -6.52 7.85
C LEU A 54 1.74 -7.87 7.29
N VAL A 55 1.13 -8.28 6.19
CA VAL A 55 1.37 -9.57 5.53
C VAL A 55 1.70 -9.34 4.07
N VAL A 56 2.74 -10.00 3.56
CA VAL A 56 3.18 -9.89 2.15
C VAL A 56 2.95 -11.22 1.44
N PHE A 57 2.35 -11.16 0.26
CA PHE A 57 2.11 -12.26 -0.66
C PHE A 57 2.87 -12.00 -1.97
N ALA A 58 4.12 -12.45 -2.06
CA ALA A 58 4.96 -12.20 -3.23
C ALA A 58 4.57 -13.03 -4.46
N GLY A 59 3.80 -14.10 -4.29
CA GLY A 59 3.28 -14.95 -5.38
C GLY A 59 1.82 -14.68 -5.75
N GLY A 60 1.29 -13.51 -5.38
CA GLY A 60 -0.12 -13.17 -5.59
C GLY A 60 -1.05 -13.69 -4.49
N MET A 61 -2.34 -13.36 -4.60
CA MET A 61 -3.34 -13.59 -3.55
C MET A 61 -3.54 -15.06 -3.17
N ASN A 62 -3.28 -16.00 -4.08
CA ASN A 62 -3.49 -17.43 -3.85
C ASN A 62 -2.22 -18.15 -3.36
N SER A 63 -1.13 -17.41 -3.10
CA SER A 63 0.10 -17.96 -2.55
C SER A 63 0.08 -17.97 -1.03
N GLU A 64 0.99 -18.76 -0.44
CA GLU A 64 1.28 -18.60 0.99
C GLU A 64 1.95 -17.25 1.27
N PRO A 65 1.71 -16.67 2.44
CA PRO A 65 2.38 -15.45 2.86
C PRO A 65 3.91 -15.63 2.89
N THR A 66 4.64 -14.70 2.27
CA THR A 66 6.12 -14.73 2.26
C THR A 66 6.72 -14.01 3.47
N LYS A 67 6.04 -12.98 3.98
CA LYS A 67 6.46 -12.24 5.18
C LYS A 67 5.23 -11.89 6.02
N ARG A 68 5.41 -11.84 7.35
CA ARG A 68 4.38 -11.44 8.30
C ARG A 68 5.02 -10.67 9.45
N PHE A 69 4.47 -9.49 9.74
CA PHE A 69 4.93 -8.60 10.81
C PHE A 69 3.76 -8.29 11.72
N ARG A 70 3.96 -8.40 13.03
CA ARG A 70 2.93 -8.16 14.05
C ARG A 70 3.38 -7.08 15.02
N GLY A 71 2.48 -6.14 15.24
CA GLY A 71 2.72 -4.95 16.04
C GLY A 71 3.44 -3.85 15.28
N ARG A 72 3.08 -2.60 15.56
CA ARG A 72 3.61 -1.40 14.88
C ARG A 72 5.14 -1.34 14.92
N ALA A 73 5.75 -1.68 16.06
CA ALA A 73 7.20 -1.65 16.19
C ALA A 73 7.95 -2.57 15.22
N ALA A 74 7.33 -3.68 14.81
CA ALA A 74 7.91 -4.63 13.86
C ALA A 74 7.97 -4.07 12.42
N LEU A 75 7.27 -2.96 12.13
CA LEU A 75 7.24 -2.35 10.80
C LEU A 75 8.43 -1.44 10.53
N ALA A 76 9.08 -0.89 11.57
CA ALA A 76 10.19 0.05 11.41
C ALA A 76 11.31 -0.48 10.50
N PRO A 77 11.88 -1.68 10.69
CA PRO A 77 12.92 -2.19 9.82
C PRO A 77 12.43 -2.41 8.38
N VAL A 78 11.16 -2.77 8.19
CA VAL A 78 10.57 -2.98 6.86
C VAL A 78 10.53 -1.67 6.07
N PHE A 79 10.08 -0.60 6.71
CA PHE A 79 10.01 0.72 6.08
C PHE A 79 11.40 1.34 5.89
N ASP A 80 12.36 1.00 6.74
CA ASP A 80 13.74 1.45 6.63
C ASP A 80 14.47 0.82 5.42
N GLU A 81 14.05 -0.36 4.95
CA GLU A 81 14.59 -1.03 3.75
C GLU A 81 14.54 -0.12 2.52
N LEU A 82 13.56 0.78 2.41
CA LEU A 82 13.43 1.71 1.29
C LEU A 82 14.60 2.70 1.16
N LYS A 83 15.39 2.90 2.22
CA LYS A 83 16.61 3.72 2.19
C LYS A 83 17.72 3.13 1.32
N SER A 84 17.63 1.83 0.98
CA SER A 84 18.56 1.18 0.06
C SER A 84 18.39 1.62 -1.39
N TYR A 85 17.26 2.21 -1.75
CA TYR A 85 17.00 2.72 -3.07
C TYR A 85 17.36 4.21 -3.18
N ARG A 86 17.84 4.62 -4.34
CA ARG A 86 18.10 6.03 -4.65
C ARG A 86 16.83 6.88 -4.60
N ALA A 87 15.74 6.34 -5.13
CA ALA A 87 14.42 6.95 -5.12
C ALA A 87 13.36 5.86 -5.20
N THR A 88 12.19 6.15 -4.63
CA THR A 88 10.99 5.34 -4.82
C THR A 88 9.82 6.25 -5.16
N MET A 89 8.82 5.70 -5.82
CA MET A 89 7.56 6.37 -6.05
C MET A 89 6.43 5.35 -5.93
N HIS A 90 5.55 5.58 -4.98
CA HIS A 90 4.32 4.83 -4.82
C HIS A 90 3.19 5.58 -5.52
N PHE A 91 2.70 5.04 -6.61
CA PHE A 91 1.60 5.61 -7.37
C PHE A 91 0.31 4.87 -7.08
N ASN A 92 -0.51 5.40 -6.16
CA ASN A 92 -1.82 4.85 -5.83
C ASN A 92 -2.80 5.13 -6.98
N GLY A 93 -3.43 4.06 -7.45
CA GLY A 93 -4.49 4.13 -8.44
C GLY A 93 -5.88 4.15 -7.78
N GLN A 94 -6.80 3.35 -8.34
CA GLN A 94 -8.14 3.20 -7.80
C GLN A 94 -8.12 2.56 -6.42
N SER A 95 -9.06 3.00 -5.57
CA SER A 95 -9.33 2.41 -4.27
C SER A 95 -10.84 2.15 -4.15
N CYS A 96 -11.20 0.93 -3.77
CA CYS A 96 -12.57 0.54 -3.50
C CYS A 96 -12.73 0.40 -1.99
N THR A 97 -13.35 1.38 -1.37
CA THR A 97 -13.55 1.46 0.08
C THR A 97 -14.96 1.01 0.46
N ARG A 98 -15.08 0.35 1.59
CA ARG A 98 -16.35 0.03 2.26
C ARG A 98 -16.24 0.44 3.72
N ILE A 99 -17.18 1.24 4.18
CA ILE A 99 -17.22 1.75 5.56
C ILE A 99 -18.35 1.06 6.31
N ASP A 100 -18.04 0.61 7.52
CA ASP A 100 -18.96 0.06 8.53
C ASP A 100 -18.47 0.60 9.89
N ASP A 101 -18.73 1.91 10.12
CA ASP A 101 -18.21 2.66 11.27
C ASP A 101 -18.40 1.89 12.59
N PRO A 102 -17.37 1.69 13.42
CA PRO A 102 -16.02 2.29 13.39
C PRO A 102 -14.96 1.48 12.60
N ARG A 103 -15.37 0.69 11.64
CA ARG A 103 -14.49 -0.13 10.79
C ARG A 103 -14.63 0.24 9.34
N ALA A 104 -13.58 -0.03 8.57
CA ALA A 104 -13.62 0.05 7.12
C ALA A 104 -12.66 -0.96 6.49
N SER A 105 -12.84 -1.21 5.20
CA SER A 105 -11.91 -1.97 4.39
C SER A 105 -11.70 -1.30 3.05
N ALA A 106 -10.52 -1.46 2.46
CA ALA A 106 -10.27 -1.01 1.09
C ALA A 106 -9.39 -1.99 0.33
N VAL A 107 -9.57 -1.99 -0.99
CA VAL A 107 -8.62 -2.57 -1.94
C VAL A 107 -8.08 -1.42 -2.77
N THR A 108 -6.78 -1.15 -2.63
CA THR A 108 -6.08 -0.08 -3.35
C THR A 108 -5.04 -0.68 -4.29
N TYR A 109 -5.07 -0.27 -5.55
CA TYR A 109 -4.05 -0.62 -6.53
C TYR A 109 -2.91 0.38 -6.46
N CYS A 110 -1.67 -0.12 -6.48
CA CYS A 110 -0.49 0.72 -6.43
C CYS A 110 0.59 0.20 -7.37
N GLN A 111 1.29 1.11 -8.04
CA GLN A 111 2.56 0.82 -8.69
C GLN A 111 3.68 1.42 -7.87
N VAL A 112 4.64 0.58 -7.48
CA VAL A 112 5.86 1.00 -6.79
C VAL A 112 6.99 1.01 -7.79
N HIS A 113 7.63 2.18 -7.94
CA HIS A 113 8.84 2.33 -8.76
C HIS A 113 10.03 2.48 -7.82
N GLU A 114 11.02 1.62 -7.97
CA GLU A 114 12.23 1.58 -7.14
C GLU A 114 13.44 1.80 -8.03
N LEU A 115 14.07 2.96 -7.89
CA LEU A 115 15.29 3.28 -8.58
C LEU A 115 16.48 2.78 -7.75
N GLY A 116 17.16 1.76 -8.24
CA GLY A 116 18.35 1.20 -7.61
C GLY A 116 19.49 2.23 -7.53
N VAL A 117 20.42 1.99 -6.63
CA VAL A 117 21.68 2.74 -6.58
C VAL A 117 22.57 2.39 -7.75
N ASP A 118 23.54 3.25 -8.02
CA ASP A 118 24.51 3.00 -9.09
C ASP A 118 25.42 1.83 -8.71
N GLU A 119 25.38 0.75 -9.49
CA GLU A 119 26.20 -0.43 -9.30
C GLU A 119 27.23 -0.55 -10.42
N LYS A 120 28.44 -0.98 -10.05
CA LYS A 120 29.51 -1.28 -11.01
C LYS A 120 29.74 -2.79 -11.01
N PRO A 121 29.21 -3.53 -12.00
CA PRO A 121 29.42 -4.97 -12.08
C PRO A 121 30.90 -5.33 -12.14
N PRO A 122 31.32 -6.46 -11.56
CA PRO A 122 32.71 -6.92 -11.61
C PRO A 122 33.21 -7.00 -13.07
N GLY A 123 34.37 -6.37 -13.34
CA GLY A 123 34.97 -6.33 -14.69
C GLY A 123 34.34 -5.34 -15.66
N SER A 124 33.33 -4.59 -15.27
CA SER A 124 32.70 -3.56 -16.11
C SER A 124 33.33 -2.19 -15.90
N LEU A 125 33.48 -1.42 -16.95
CA LEU A 125 33.82 0.01 -16.89
C LEU A 125 32.57 0.90 -16.78
N LYS A 126 31.38 0.33 -17.00
CA LYS A 126 30.11 1.06 -16.99
C LYS A 126 29.39 0.85 -15.66
N THR A 127 28.85 1.93 -15.12
CA THR A 127 27.89 1.91 -14.02
C THR A 127 26.51 1.56 -14.58
N VAL A 128 25.83 0.66 -13.92
CA VAL A 128 24.47 0.24 -14.28
C VAL A 128 23.53 0.65 -13.14
N ARG A 129 22.40 1.16 -13.49
CA ARG A 129 21.29 1.46 -12.58
C ARG A 129 20.09 0.62 -13.00
N SER A 130 19.32 0.15 -12.07
CA SER A 130 18.10 -0.59 -12.33
C SER A 130 16.86 0.21 -11.95
N LEU A 131 15.78 0.01 -12.68
CA LEU A 131 14.44 0.41 -12.31
C LEU A 131 13.60 -0.86 -12.12
N THR A 132 13.10 -1.03 -10.91
CA THR A 132 12.10 -2.08 -10.61
C THR A 132 10.73 -1.44 -10.53
N ILE A 133 9.75 -2.03 -11.21
CA ILE A 133 8.35 -1.64 -11.15
C ILE A 133 7.58 -2.83 -10.59
N THR A 134 6.90 -2.63 -9.49
CA THR A 134 6.09 -3.66 -8.84
C THR A 134 4.63 -3.21 -8.79
N ALA A 135 3.76 -3.97 -9.44
CA ALA A 135 2.31 -3.78 -9.31
C ALA A 135 1.82 -4.55 -8.11
N ILE A 136 1.16 -3.86 -7.19
CA ILE A 136 0.67 -4.41 -5.95
C ILE A 136 -0.79 -4.01 -5.70
N ARG A 137 -1.44 -4.80 -4.87
CA ARG A 137 -2.70 -4.40 -4.22
C ARG A 137 -2.51 -4.39 -2.72
N TYR A 138 -2.96 -3.31 -2.10
CA TYR A 138 -3.17 -3.26 -0.66
C TYR A 138 -4.59 -3.70 -0.35
N LEU A 139 -4.73 -4.74 0.47
CA LEU A 139 -5.99 -5.12 1.08
C LEU A 139 -5.92 -4.71 2.53
N ASP A 140 -6.62 -3.63 2.83
CA ASP A 140 -6.55 -2.97 4.12
C ASP A 140 -7.82 -3.18 4.94
N SER A 141 -7.65 -3.32 6.25
CA SER A 141 -8.69 -3.06 7.23
C SER A 141 -8.30 -1.89 8.11
N PHE A 142 -9.27 -1.03 8.37
CA PHE A 142 -9.12 0.18 9.15
C PHE A 142 -10.00 0.16 10.40
N VAL A 143 -9.61 0.94 11.39
CA VAL A 143 -10.40 1.20 12.58
C VAL A 143 -10.36 2.69 12.90
N LYS A 144 -11.50 3.25 13.28
CA LYS A 144 -11.63 4.62 13.76
C LYS A 144 -11.41 4.66 15.26
N SER A 145 -10.37 5.35 15.69
CA SER A 145 -10.02 5.51 17.10
C SER A 145 -9.83 6.98 17.42
N ASN A 146 -10.56 7.49 18.43
CA ASN A 146 -10.52 8.90 18.81
C ASN A 146 -10.74 9.87 17.62
N GLY A 147 -11.68 9.51 16.72
CA GLY A 147 -12.00 10.30 15.53
C GLY A 147 -10.99 10.23 14.39
N LYS A 148 -9.96 9.37 14.47
CA LYS A 148 -8.96 9.17 13.42
C LYS A 148 -9.00 7.74 12.90
N TRP A 149 -8.92 7.59 11.59
CA TRP A 149 -8.75 6.30 10.93
C TRP A 149 -7.28 5.86 11.02
N LEU A 150 -7.07 4.57 11.33
CA LEU A 150 -5.76 3.92 11.37
C LEU A 150 -5.82 2.59 10.63
N ILE A 151 -4.71 2.18 10.03
CA ILE A 151 -4.57 0.86 9.40
C ILE A 151 -4.41 -0.18 10.52
N ARG A 152 -5.39 -1.07 10.65
CA ARG A 152 -5.34 -2.19 11.59
C ARG A 152 -4.63 -3.40 10.98
N GLN A 153 -4.86 -3.66 9.69
CA GLN A 153 -4.20 -4.73 8.97
C GLN A 153 -3.96 -4.30 7.53
N ARG A 154 -2.79 -4.64 6.99
CA ARG A 154 -2.46 -4.49 5.58
C ARG A 154 -1.94 -5.80 5.01
N GLN A 155 -2.57 -6.26 3.92
CA GLN A 155 -2.01 -7.30 3.08
C GLN A 155 -1.44 -6.65 1.82
N VAL A 156 -0.17 -6.90 1.55
CA VAL A 156 0.51 -6.46 0.34
C VAL A 156 0.55 -7.64 -0.62
N VAL A 157 -0.24 -7.58 -1.67
CA VAL A 157 -0.30 -8.62 -2.70
C VAL A 157 0.49 -8.14 -3.90
N VAL A 158 1.57 -8.84 -4.24
CA VAL A 158 2.37 -8.56 -5.44
C VAL A 158 1.72 -9.27 -6.62
N ASP A 159 1.21 -8.52 -7.59
CA ASP A 159 0.61 -9.09 -8.79
C ASP A 159 1.67 -9.44 -9.83
N TRP A 160 2.64 -8.53 -10.05
CA TRP A 160 3.80 -8.76 -10.92
C TRP A 160 4.92 -7.77 -10.61
N THR A 161 6.13 -8.12 -11.05
CA THR A 161 7.33 -7.26 -10.94
C THR A 161 8.10 -7.32 -12.25
N GLU A 162 8.60 -6.17 -12.69
CA GLU A 162 9.54 -6.02 -13.81
C GLU A 162 10.76 -5.26 -13.34
N THR A 163 11.96 -5.74 -13.72
CA THR A 163 13.21 -5.02 -13.47
C THR A 163 13.95 -4.85 -14.79
N ARG A 164 14.44 -3.64 -15.06
CA ARG A 164 15.20 -3.33 -16.25
C ARG A 164 16.39 -2.42 -15.94
N PRO A 165 17.49 -2.51 -16.70
CA PRO A 165 18.59 -1.55 -16.64
C PRO A 165 18.15 -0.19 -17.20
N LEU A 166 18.78 0.89 -16.68
CA LEU A 166 18.66 2.27 -17.16
C LEU A 166 19.98 2.77 -17.72
#